data_c5c11205c99de987fff4c22334ecd651
#
_entry.id   c5c11205c99de987fff4c22334ecd651
#
_cell.length_a   1.000
_cell.length_b   1.000
_cell.length_c   1.000
_cell.angle_alpha   90.00
_cell.angle_beta   90.00
_cell.angle_gamma   90.00
#
_symmetry.space_group_name_H-M   'P 1'
#
loop_
_entity.id
_entity.type
_entity.pdbx_description
1 polymer ?
#
loop_
_entity_poly.entity_id
_entity_poly.type
_entity_poly.pdbx_seq_one_letter_code
_entity_poly.pdbx_strand_id
1 'polypeptide(L)'
;MTTISDAGGRMMRGRKFGAGELQLMLLVLLEERPCHGYELIKELETRSNGFYTPSPGVIYPALTYLEELDYATVETHGNRKRYHLAAPGRAHLDAHRERAELLFAGLQHAARKMAWMKQAWQGEAGVQEAERASGWLQEFVEARRALREALLRRTGAGAAEQRRIAAILRRAAREIAGDEPDQGSL
;
A
#
# COMPACT_ATOMS: atom_id res chain seq x y z
N MET A 1 14.49 -22.89 -31.27
CA MET A 1 14.70 -21.63 -30.50
C MET A 1 13.33 -21.12 -30.09
N THR A 2 12.87 -21.53 -28.93
CA THR A 2 11.52 -21.21 -28.42
C THR A 2 11.67 -20.16 -27.33
N THR A 3 11.14 -18.99 -27.59
CA THR A 3 11.15 -17.82 -26.73
C THR A 3 10.31 -18.08 -25.47
N ILE A 4 10.96 -18.27 -24.33
CA ILE A 4 10.35 -18.22 -23.01
C ILE A 4 10.36 -16.74 -22.60
N SER A 5 9.32 -16.03 -23.01
CA SER A 5 9.09 -14.67 -22.51
C SER A 5 7.59 -14.43 -22.52
N ASP A 6 7.04 -14.11 -21.38
CA ASP A 6 5.68 -13.59 -21.12
C ASP A 6 4.74 -14.46 -20.24
N ALA A 7 5.26 -15.34 -19.40
CA ALA A 7 4.42 -16.04 -18.42
C ALA A 7 4.34 -15.35 -17.04
N GLY A 8 5.20 -14.37 -16.74
CA GLY A 8 5.26 -13.69 -15.43
C GLY A 8 4.29 -12.51 -15.22
N GLY A 9 3.80 -11.92 -16.29
CA GLY A 9 3.02 -10.66 -16.23
C GLY A 9 1.50 -10.81 -16.06
N ARG A 10 0.97 -12.02 -16.26
CA ARG A 10 -0.50 -12.24 -16.34
C ARG A 10 -1.15 -12.78 -15.07
N MET A 11 -0.37 -13.17 -14.06
CA MET A 11 -0.88 -13.92 -12.91
C MET A 11 -1.35 -13.08 -11.72
N MET A 12 -1.29 -11.72 -11.78
CA MET A 12 -1.68 -10.82 -10.69
C MET A 12 -2.66 -9.69 -11.09
N ARG A 13 -3.53 -9.92 -12.07
CA ARG A 13 -4.62 -8.97 -12.42
C ARG A 13 -5.89 -9.16 -11.57
N GLY A 14 -5.81 -9.81 -10.42
CA GLY A 14 -6.89 -9.85 -9.44
C GLY A 14 -7.06 -8.47 -8.78
N ARG A 15 -8.29 -8.10 -8.48
CA ARG A 15 -8.66 -6.86 -7.76
C ARG A 15 -7.90 -6.80 -6.42
N LYS A 16 -6.74 -6.11 -6.40
CA LYS A 16 -5.86 -6.01 -5.21
C LYS A 16 -6.44 -5.10 -4.13
N PHE A 17 -7.32 -4.16 -4.53
CA PHE A 17 -7.97 -3.20 -3.66
C PHE A 17 -9.46 -3.16 -3.96
N GLY A 18 -10.27 -2.98 -2.92
CA GLY A 18 -11.71 -2.74 -3.04
C GLY A 18 -12.02 -1.38 -3.70
N ALA A 19 -13.26 -1.21 -4.17
CA ALA A 19 -13.67 0.04 -4.82
C ALA A 19 -13.47 1.26 -3.89
N GLY A 20 -13.88 1.17 -2.63
CA GLY A 20 -13.70 2.25 -1.65
C GLY A 20 -12.23 2.56 -1.32
N GLU A 21 -11.35 1.56 -1.35
CA GLU A 21 -9.92 1.75 -1.15
C GLU A 21 -9.28 2.50 -2.32
N LEU A 22 -9.66 2.14 -3.55
CA LEU A 22 -9.24 2.86 -4.73
C LEU A 22 -9.72 4.32 -4.71
N GLN A 23 -10.99 4.54 -4.33
CA GLN A 23 -11.55 5.89 -4.20
C GLN A 23 -10.75 6.75 -3.22
N LEU A 24 -10.42 6.24 -2.04
CA LEU A 24 -9.57 6.95 -1.07
C LEU A 24 -8.19 7.26 -1.64
N MET A 25 -7.56 6.31 -2.33
CA MET A 25 -6.27 6.56 -2.97
C MET A 25 -6.36 7.65 -4.05
N LEU A 26 -7.43 7.68 -4.84
CA LEU A 26 -7.66 8.72 -5.83
C LEU A 26 -7.85 10.09 -5.19
N LEU A 27 -8.62 10.19 -4.10
CA LEU A 27 -8.80 11.44 -3.36
C LEU A 27 -7.47 11.98 -2.80
N VAL A 28 -6.60 11.12 -2.26
CA VAL A 28 -5.25 11.54 -1.83
C VAL A 28 -4.45 12.14 -2.99
N LEU A 29 -4.45 11.49 -4.15
CA LEU A 29 -3.73 12.00 -5.32
C LEU A 29 -4.31 13.32 -5.84
N LEU A 30 -5.63 13.47 -5.80
CA LEU A 30 -6.32 14.70 -6.20
C LEU A 30 -6.13 15.84 -5.17
N GLU A 31 -5.87 15.51 -3.89
CA GLU A 31 -5.51 16.50 -2.88
C GLU A 31 -4.16 17.16 -3.17
N GLU A 32 -3.20 16.40 -3.66
CA GLU A 32 -1.88 16.91 -4.00
C GLU A 32 -1.92 17.85 -5.23
N ARG A 33 -2.65 17.47 -6.26
CA ARG A 33 -2.84 18.27 -7.48
C ARG A 33 -3.98 17.77 -8.35
N PRO A 34 -4.62 18.65 -9.13
CA PRO A 34 -5.55 18.22 -10.17
C PRO A 34 -4.86 17.34 -11.22
N CYS A 35 -5.52 16.24 -11.60
CA CYS A 35 -4.96 15.21 -12.49
C CYS A 35 -5.93 14.74 -13.56
N HIS A 36 -5.39 14.27 -14.69
CA HIS A 36 -6.11 13.47 -15.65
C HIS A 36 -6.16 12.00 -15.20
N GLY A 37 -7.18 11.24 -15.62
CA GLY A 37 -7.31 9.83 -15.25
C GLY A 37 -6.08 8.97 -15.57
N TYR A 38 -5.42 9.24 -16.69
CA TYR A 38 -4.17 8.56 -17.06
C TYR A 38 -3.01 8.90 -16.10
N GLU A 39 -2.91 10.15 -15.64
CA GLU A 39 -1.88 10.57 -14.67
C GLU A 39 -2.06 9.86 -13.35
N LEU A 40 -3.32 9.68 -12.90
CA LEU A 40 -3.65 8.91 -11.68
C LEU A 40 -3.24 7.44 -11.79
N ILE A 41 -3.44 6.81 -12.96
CA ILE A 41 -2.93 5.44 -13.21
C ILE A 41 -1.42 5.40 -13.08
N LYS A 42 -0.71 6.34 -13.70
CA LYS A 42 0.76 6.42 -13.67
C LYS A 42 1.29 6.71 -12.26
N GLU A 43 0.62 7.56 -11.51
CA GLU A 43 1.01 7.88 -10.15
C GLU A 43 0.88 6.66 -9.23
N LEU A 44 -0.21 5.89 -9.33
CA LEU A 44 -0.39 4.64 -8.59
C LEU A 44 0.64 3.58 -8.99
N GLU A 45 0.95 3.46 -10.28
CA GLU A 45 2.01 2.59 -10.78
C GLU A 45 3.38 2.97 -10.19
N THR A 46 3.73 4.26 -10.23
CA THR A 46 5.00 4.78 -9.75
C THR A 46 5.16 4.57 -8.24
N ARG A 47 4.16 4.98 -7.43
CA ARG A 47 4.19 4.83 -5.97
C ARG A 47 4.20 3.38 -5.52
N SER A 48 3.69 2.48 -6.34
CA SER A 48 3.72 1.04 -6.08
C SER A 48 4.92 0.33 -6.70
N ASN A 49 5.84 1.05 -7.35
CA ASN A 49 6.93 0.45 -8.12
C ASN A 49 6.45 -0.67 -9.06
N GLY A 50 5.34 -0.41 -9.77
CA GLY A 50 4.71 -1.37 -10.69
C GLY A 50 3.90 -2.49 -10.01
N PHE A 51 3.81 -2.52 -8.68
CA PHE A 51 3.01 -3.54 -7.97
C PHE A 51 1.51 -3.39 -8.24
N TYR A 52 1.03 -2.15 -8.39
CA TYR A 52 -0.37 -1.87 -8.66
C TYR A 52 -0.51 -0.87 -9.82
N THR A 53 -0.99 -1.36 -10.95
CA THR A 53 -1.29 -0.58 -12.15
C THR A 53 -2.74 -0.84 -12.53
N PRO A 54 -3.69 -0.02 -12.02
CA PRO A 54 -5.10 -0.19 -12.35
C PRO A 54 -5.35 0.09 -13.82
N SER A 55 -6.26 -0.69 -14.43
CA SER A 55 -6.64 -0.46 -15.82
C SER A 55 -7.56 0.76 -15.97
N PRO A 56 -7.64 1.37 -17.15
CA PRO A 56 -8.64 2.43 -17.44
C PRO A 56 -10.07 2.02 -17.08
N GLY A 57 -10.46 0.76 -17.34
CA GLY A 57 -11.77 0.22 -16.99
C GLY A 57 -12.06 0.12 -15.48
N VAL A 58 -11.06 0.32 -14.61
CA VAL A 58 -11.23 0.38 -13.16
C VAL A 58 -11.17 1.85 -12.68
N ILE A 59 -10.27 2.65 -13.22
CA ILE A 59 -10.07 4.05 -12.82
C ILE A 59 -11.24 4.95 -13.24
N TYR A 60 -11.67 4.89 -14.50
CA TYR A 60 -12.72 5.81 -14.96
C TYR A 60 -14.07 5.60 -14.26
N PRO A 61 -14.58 4.38 -14.03
CA PRO A 61 -15.76 4.19 -13.20
C PRO A 61 -15.61 4.71 -11.77
N ALA A 62 -14.43 4.56 -11.16
CA ALA A 62 -14.18 5.10 -9.83
C ALA A 62 -14.20 6.64 -9.83
N LEU A 63 -13.63 7.29 -10.84
CA LEU A 63 -13.67 8.74 -11.00
C LEU A 63 -15.08 9.26 -11.27
N THR A 64 -15.86 8.56 -12.11
CA THR A 64 -17.28 8.89 -12.33
C THR A 64 -18.06 8.82 -11.03
N TYR A 65 -17.82 7.80 -10.22
CA TYR A 65 -18.49 7.68 -8.91
C TYR A 65 -18.09 8.79 -7.93
N LEU A 66 -16.81 9.23 -7.93
CA LEU A 66 -16.38 10.39 -7.12
C LEU A 66 -17.02 11.69 -7.61
N GLU A 67 -17.25 11.85 -8.92
CA GLU A 67 -18.00 12.97 -9.51
C GLU A 67 -19.48 12.94 -9.10
N GLU A 68 -20.13 11.77 -9.15
CA GLU A 68 -21.53 11.58 -8.72
C GLU A 68 -21.77 11.87 -7.24
N LEU A 69 -20.77 11.67 -6.39
CA LEU A 69 -20.82 12.00 -4.95
C LEU A 69 -20.39 13.43 -4.62
N ASP A 70 -20.12 14.25 -5.63
CA ASP A 70 -19.54 15.60 -5.47
C ASP A 70 -18.19 15.60 -4.73
N TYR A 71 -17.48 14.48 -4.69
CA TYR A 71 -16.15 14.38 -4.08
C TYR A 71 -15.05 14.89 -5.02
N ALA A 72 -15.30 14.87 -6.31
CA ALA A 72 -14.44 15.45 -7.33
C ALA A 72 -15.24 16.30 -8.31
N THR A 73 -14.65 17.36 -8.82
CA THR A 73 -15.17 18.14 -9.94
C THR A 73 -14.36 17.88 -11.20
N VAL A 74 -14.97 18.09 -12.36
CA VAL A 74 -14.34 17.82 -13.64
C VAL A 74 -14.26 19.09 -14.47
N GLU A 75 -13.05 19.42 -14.91
CA GLU A 75 -12.80 20.43 -15.91
C GLU A 75 -12.52 19.74 -17.26
N THR A 76 -13.27 20.11 -18.30
CA THR A 76 -13.15 19.49 -19.63
C THR A 76 -12.50 20.46 -20.60
N HIS A 77 -11.36 20.04 -21.18
CA HIS A 77 -10.68 20.76 -22.26
C HIS A 77 -10.63 19.86 -23.52
N GLY A 78 -11.52 20.11 -24.47
CA GLY A 78 -11.69 19.21 -25.61
C GLY A 78 -12.10 17.81 -25.14
N ASN A 79 -11.36 16.78 -25.53
CA ASN A 79 -11.62 15.39 -25.12
C ASN A 79 -10.92 14.98 -23.81
N ARG A 80 -10.28 15.91 -23.10
CA ARG A 80 -9.53 15.60 -21.87
C ARG A 80 -10.29 16.09 -20.65
N LYS A 81 -10.54 15.19 -19.71
CA LYS A 81 -11.12 15.47 -18.40
C LYS A 81 -10.00 15.61 -17.37
N ARG A 82 -9.97 16.74 -16.65
CA ARG A 82 -9.10 16.97 -15.49
C ARG A 82 -9.97 16.95 -14.23
N TYR A 83 -9.58 16.16 -13.26
CA TYR A 83 -10.29 15.98 -12.00
C TYR A 83 -9.65 16.83 -10.91
N HIS A 84 -10.49 17.46 -10.07
CA HIS A 84 -10.10 18.29 -8.95
C HIS A 84 -10.78 17.78 -7.70
N LEU A 85 -10.09 17.80 -6.56
CA LEU A 85 -10.71 17.47 -5.28
C LEU A 85 -11.71 18.54 -4.89
N ALA A 86 -12.97 18.17 -4.63
CA ALA A 86 -14.01 19.08 -4.16
C ALA A 86 -14.03 19.14 -2.61
N ALA A 87 -14.70 20.13 -2.05
CA ALA A 87 -14.79 20.29 -0.60
C ALA A 87 -15.42 19.08 0.13
N PRO A 88 -16.51 18.46 -0.36
CA PRO A 88 -17.04 17.24 0.24
C PRO A 88 -16.06 16.06 0.18
N GLY A 89 -15.30 15.92 -0.92
CA GLY A 89 -14.27 14.89 -1.07
C GLY A 89 -13.12 15.08 -0.09
N ARG A 90 -12.72 16.34 0.18
CA ARG A 90 -11.74 16.66 1.21
C ARG A 90 -12.23 16.26 2.59
N ALA A 91 -13.46 16.62 2.95
CA ALA A 91 -14.06 16.25 4.23
C ALA A 91 -14.14 14.72 4.40
N HIS A 92 -14.50 14.01 3.32
CA HIS A 92 -14.51 12.54 3.33
C HIS A 92 -13.10 11.96 3.51
N LEU A 93 -12.10 12.51 2.82
CA LEU A 93 -10.71 12.08 2.96
C LEU A 93 -10.20 12.32 4.38
N ASP A 94 -10.49 13.49 4.98
CA ASP A 94 -10.07 13.82 6.34
C ASP A 94 -10.67 12.87 7.37
N ALA A 95 -11.94 12.50 7.20
CA ALA A 95 -12.61 11.50 8.06
C ALA A 95 -12.00 10.09 7.93
N HIS A 96 -11.26 9.80 6.85
CA HIS A 96 -10.67 8.50 6.57
C HIS A 96 -9.15 8.57 6.38
N ARG A 97 -8.50 9.63 6.88
CA ARG A 97 -7.08 9.94 6.68
C ARG A 97 -6.17 8.79 7.07
N GLU A 98 -6.34 8.27 8.27
CA GLU A 98 -5.56 7.13 8.78
C GLU A 98 -5.66 5.92 7.85
N ARG A 99 -6.86 5.61 7.37
CA ARG A 99 -7.06 4.49 6.45
C ARG A 99 -6.36 4.73 5.10
N ALA A 100 -6.41 5.96 4.58
CA ALA A 100 -5.74 6.34 3.35
C ALA A 100 -4.21 6.21 3.48
N GLU A 101 -3.64 6.65 4.59
CA GLU A 101 -2.21 6.51 4.90
C GLU A 101 -1.78 5.04 4.99
N LEU A 102 -2.57 4.21 5.67
CA LEU A 102 -2.33 2.76 5.73
C LEU A 102 -2.37 2.08 4.36
N LEU A 103 -3.25 2.51 3.46
CA LEU A 103 -3.32 2.00 2.09
C LEU A 103 -2.03 2.32 1.32
N PHE A 104 -1.54 3.55 1.38
CA PHE A 104 -0.28 3.93 0.73
C PHE A 104 0.94 3.27 1.38
N ALA A 105 0.98 3.16 2.70
CA ALA A 105 2.03 2.43 3.41
C ALA A 105 2.06 0.95 2.99
N GLY A 106 0.89 0.31 2.89
CA GLY A 106 0.74 -1.06 2.38
C GLY A 106 1.21 -1.21 0.93
N LEU A 107 0.88 -0.24 0.07
CA LEU A 107 1.29 -0.19 -1.32
C LEU A 107 2.83 -0.11 -1.44
N GLN A 108 3.45 0.78 -0.69
CA GLN A 108 4.91 0.93 -0.64
C GLN A 108 5.61 -0.31 -0.06
N HIS A 109 5.01 -0.93 0.96
CA HIS A 109 5.55 -2.18 1.52
C HIS A 109 5.52 -3.31 0.48
N ALA A 110 4.42 -3.46 -0.25
CA ALA A 110 4.30 -4.44 -1.31
C ALA A 110 5.29 -4.17 -2.45
N ALA A 111 5.49 -2.90 -2.83
CA ALA A 111 6.47 -2.48 -3.81
C ALA A 111 7.90 -2.88 -3.42
N ARG A 112 8.29 -2.60 -2.16
CA ARG A 112 9.60 -3.00 -1.63
C ARG A 112 9.78 -4.51 -1.60
N LYS A 113 8.74 -5.25 -1.20
CA LYS A 113 8.77 -6.71 -1.20
C LYS A 113 8.94 -7.29 -2.61
N MET A 114 8.28 -6.71 -3.61
CA MET A 114 8.43 -7.12 -5.01
C MET A 114 9.82 -6.82 -5.55
N ALA A 115 10.37 -5.65 -5.26
CA ALA A 115 11.74 -5.29 -5.62
C ALA A 115 12.74 -6.28 -5.02
N TRP A 116 12.57 -6.61 -3.73
CA TRP A 116 13.39 -7.60 -3.03
C TRP A 116 13.28 -8.99 -3.68
N MET A 117 12.06 -9.46 -3.97
CA MET A 117 11.85 -10.75 -4.63
C MET A 117 12.53 -10.79 -6.01
N LYS A 118 12.40 -9.72 -6.80
CA LYS A 118 13.03 -9.62 -8.12
C LYS A 118 14.56 -9.72 -8.03
N GLN A 119 15.17 -9.09 -7.03
CA GLN A 119 16.62 -9.15 -6.80
C GLN A 119 17.07 -10.50 -6.22
N ALA A 120 16.28 -11.10 -5.32
CA ALA A 120 16.57 -12.41 -4.76
C ALA A 120 16.64 -13.53 -5.84
N TRP A 121 15.92 -13.36 -6.95
CA TRP A 121 16.00 -14.28 -8.09
C TRP A 121 17.30 -14.12 -8.91
N GLN A 122 18.06 -13.07 -8.66
CA GLN A 122 19.36 -12.81 -9.32
C GLN A 122 20.57 -13.37 -8.55
N GLY A 123 20.35 -14.11 -7.46
CA GLY A 123 21.37 -14.77 -6.64
C GLY A 123 21.68 -14.05 -5.31
N GLU A 124 22.55 -14.68 -4.49
CA GLU A 124 22.86 -14.19 -3.12
C GLU A 124 23.39 -12.75 -3.06
N ALA A 125 24.12 -12.30 -4.08
CA ALA A 125 24.57 -10.92 -4.18
C ALA A 125 23.39 -9.92 -4.34
N GLY A 126 22.31 -10.34 -5.00
CA GLY A 126 21.11 -9.51 -5.18
C GLY A 126 20.31 -9.33 -3.90
N VAL A 127 20.34 -10.30 -2.97
CA VAL A 127 19.63 -10.19 -1.68
C VAL A 127 20.26 -9.13 -0.79
N GLN A 128 21.58 -9.12 -0.69
CA GLN A 128 22.31 -8.13 0.12
C GLN A 128 22.20 -6.71 -0.46
N GLU A 129 22.21 -6.58 -1.77
CA GLU A 129 22.01 -5.30 -2.45
C GLU A 129 20.57 -4.78 -2.24
N ALA A 130 19.57 -5.66 -2.27
CA ALA A 130 18.17 -5.33 -2.00
C ALA A 130 17.93 -4.88 -0.57
N GLU A 131 18.58 -5.52 0.40
CA GLU A 131 18.52 -5.15 1.80
C GLU A 131 19.14 -3.77 2.02
N ARG A 132 20.29 -3.47 1.39
CA ARG A 132 20.92 -2.14 1.42
C ARG A 132 20.07 -1.07 0.71
N ALA A 133 19.51 -1.39 -0.46
CA ALA A 133 18.66 -0.48 -1.23
C ALA A 133 17.31 -0.18 -0.56
N SER A 134 16.86 -1.01 0.39
CA SER A 134 15.61 -0.80 1.15
C SER A 134 15.68 0.41 2.09
N GLY A 135 16.88 0.92 2.38
CA GLY A 135 17.14 1.99 3.34
C GLY A 135 16.89 1.59 4.80
N TRP A 136 16.65 0.31 5.05
CA TRP A 136 16.47 -0.20 6.41
C TRP A 136 17.82 -0.61 7.01
N LEU A 137 18.00 -0.31 8.30
CA LEU A 137 19.15 -0.78 9.04
C LEU A 137 19.15 -2.31 9.08
N GLN A 138 20.34 -2.91 8.95
CA GLN A 138 20.54 -4.36 8.99
C GLN A 138 19.91 -4.99 10.24
N GLU A 139 20.10 -4.36 11.39
CA GLU A 139 19.53 -4.77 12.69
C GLU A 139 18.00 -4.83 12.66
N PHE A 140 17.34 -3.91 11.96
CA PHE A 140 15.90 -3.90 11.81
C PHE A 140 15.39 -5.07 10.94
N VAL A 141 16.12 -5.38 9.85
CA VAL A 141 15.82 -6.51 8.98
C VAL A 141 15.95 -7.83 9.75
N GLU A 142 17.02 -7.97 10.54
CA GLU A 142 17.27 -9.15 11.37
C GLU A 142 16.22 -9.32 12.47
N ALA A 143 15.85 -8.26 13.17
CA ALA A 143 14.81 -8.28 14.19
C ALA A 143 13.44 -8.70 13.62
N ARG A 144 13.05 -8.19 12.45
CA ARG A 144 11.82 -8.62 11.77
C ARG A 144 11.87 -10.08 11.36
N ARG A 145 13.03 -10.56 10.89
CA ARG A 145 13.23 -11.97 10.52
C ARG A 145 13.07 -12.86 11.73
N ALA A 146 13.73 -12.54 12.83
CA ALA A 146 13.66 -13.28 14.09
C ALA A 146 12.22 -13.34 14.63
N LEU A 147 11.49 -12.23 14.60
CA LEU A 147 10.08 -12.17 14.99
C LEU A 147 9.22 -13.10 14.13
N ARG A 148 9.40 -13.05 12.81
CA ARG A 148 8.66 -13.91 11.87
C ARG A 148 8.93 -15.39 12.11
N GLU A 149 10.18 -15.77 12.31
CA GLU A 149 10.57 -17.15 12.59
C GLU A 149 9.98 -17.63 13.93
N ALA A 150 10.01 -16.79 14.97
CA ALA A 150 9.40 -17.10 16.27
C ALA A 150 7.89 -17.35 16.14
N LEU A 151 7.17 -16.56 15.35
CA LEU A 151 5.74 -16.75 15.09
C LEU A 151 5.47 -18.02 14.28
N LEU A 152 6.27 -18.30 13.25
CA LEU A 152 6.12 -19.52 12.45
C LEU A 152 6.31 -20.80 13.27
N ARG A 153 7.25 -20.81 14.23
CA ARG A 153 7.46 -21.94 15.15
C ARG A 153 6.28 -22.17 16.10
N ARG A 154 5.35 -21.21 16.21
CA ARG A 154 4.18 -21.25 17.10
C ARG A 154 2.85 -21.40 16.35
N THR A 155 2.86 -21.79 15.07
CA THR A 155 1.65 -21.98 14.24
C THR A 155 0.66 -22.98 14.87
N GLY A 156 1.12 -23.96 15.64
CA GLY A 156 0.30 -24.95 16.36
C GLY A 156 0.01 -24.62 17.83
N ALA A 157 0.25 -23.36 18.27
CA ALA A 157 0.08 -22.98 19.66
C ALA A 157 -1.39 -23.03 20.12
N GLY A 158 -1.63 -23.53 21.32
CA GLY A 158 -2.95 -23.54 21.95
C GLY A 158 -3.45 -22.12 22.32
N ALA A 159 -4.73 -21.99 22.63
CA ALA A 159 -5.39 -20.70 22.85
C ALA A 159 -4.73 -19.81 23.93
N ALA A 160 -4.20 -20.40 24.99
CA ALA A 160 -3.51 -19.66 26.06
C ALA A 160 -2.22 -19.01 25.54
N GLU A 161 -1.43 -19.77 24.79
CA GLU A 161 -0.19 -19.28 24.19
C GLU A 161 -0.46 -18.24 23.10
N GLN A 162 -1.50 -18.42 22.28
CA GLN A 162 -1.93 -17.42 21.31
C GLN A 162 -2.31 -16.09 21.98
N ARG A 163 -3.01 -16.12 23.12
CA ARG A 163 -3.34 -14.91 23.91
C ARG A 163 -2.08 -14.22 24.44
N ARG A 164 -1.12 -14.99 24.93
CA ARG A 164 0.17 -14.46 25.41
C ARG A 164 0.94 -13.77 24.28
N ILE A 165 1.04 -14.42 23.13
CA ILE A 165 1.70 -13.85 21.93
C ILE A 165 0.97 -12.57 21.48
N ALA A 166 -0.35 -12.60 21.44
CA ALA A 166 -1.14 -11.42 21.04
C ALA A 166 -0.93 -10.23 22.00
N ALA A 167 -0.74 -10.47 23.29
CA ALA A 167 -0.42 -9.42 24.26
C ALA A 167 0.95 -8.79 23.98
N ILE A 168 1.97 -9.61 23.68
CA ILE A 168 3.31 -9.14 23.30
C ILE A 168 3.27 -8.30 22.03
N LEU A 169 2.59 -8.80 21.01
CA LEU A 169 2.50 -8.09 19.72
C LEU A 169 1.79 -6.74 19.86
N ARG A 170 0.69 -6.68 20.63
CA ARG A 170 -0.02 -5.43 20.89
C ARG A 170 0.83 -4.42 21.67
N ARG A 171 1.63 -4.86 22.63
CA ARG A 171 2.57 -3.99 23.35
C ARG A 171 3.64 -3.45 22.40
N ALA A 172 4.30 -4.32 21.64
CA ALA A 172 5.30 -3.92 20.67
C ALA A 172 4.73 -2.95 19.60
N ALA A 173 3.49 -3.17 19.15
CA ALA A 173 2.84 -2.28 18.19
C ALA A 173 2.65 -0.87 18.78
N ARG A 174 2.23 -0.74 20.03
CA ARG A 174 2.10 0.57 20.70
C ARG A 174 3.45 1.26 20.89
N GLU A 175 4.46 0.52 21.37
CA GLU A 175 5.83 1.05 21.51
C GLU A 175 6.39 1.56 20.17
N ILE A 176 6.15 0.83 19.07
CA ILE A 176 6.57 1.22 17.72
C ILE A 176 5.79 2.44 17.21
N ALA A 177 4.50 2.55 17.55
CA ALA A 177 3.66 3.70 17.18
C ALA A 177 3.99 4.96 17.99
N GLY A 178 4.78 4.84 19.05
CA GLY A 178 5.09 5.96 19.95
C GLY A 178 3.96 6.27 20.95
N ASP A 179 2.97 5.39 21.05
CA ASP A 179 1.91 5.48 22.06
C ASP A 179 2.50 5.06 23.41
N GLU A 180 3.01 6.01 24.20
CA GLU A 180 3.37 5.74 25.59
C GLU A 180 2.13 5.28 26.35
N PRO A 181 2.24 4.22 27.20
CA PRO A 181 1.16 3.87 28.10
C PRO A 181 0.91 5.08 29.00
N ASP A 182 -0.32 5.60 28.95
CA ASP A 182 -0.82 6.58 29.92
C ASP A 182 -0.43 6.10 31.32
N GLN A 183 0.58 6.74 31.93
CA GLN A 183 0.90 6.61 33.34
C GLN A 183 -0.16 7.39 34.11
N GLY A 184 -1.42 6.93 33.95
CA GLY A 184 -2.58 7.45 34.65
C GLY A 184 -2.47 7.21 36.12
N SER A 185 -2.30 8.28 36.86
CA SER A 185 -2.82 8.60 38.18
C SER A 185 -2.99 7.44 39.16
N LEU A 186 -2.06 7.36 40.08
CA LEU A 186 -2.33 6.90 41.44
C LEU A 186 -3.16 7.96 42.18
#